data_929f8f105b248e917a8cb82433945dae
#
_entry.id   929f8f105b248e917a8cb82433945dae
#
_cell.length_a   1.000
_cell.length_b   1.000
_cell.length_c   1.000
_cell.angle_alpha   90.00
_cell.angle_beta   90.00
_cell.angle_gamma   90.00
#
_symmetry.space_group_name_H-M   'P 1'
#
loop_
_entity.id
_entity.type
_entity.pdbx_description
1 polymer ?
#
loop_
_entity_poly.entity_id
_entity_poly.type
_entity_poly.pdbx_seq_one_letter_code
_entity_poly.pdbx_strand_id
1 'polypeptide(L)'
;MKTMLFHALAPLMVAALPVAALAEEVPLSVTMDGAVALQASILAEGTLNEAQVQVLKDIAHQKAVVVTCEGFAIDDARFAGVFEAAYPTDAEFDALDEAGQIQLRSVMMLVLGTFLGGNLAIASTDAAAWCASAAEEKGQTDAPNRVWAD
;
A
#
# COMPACT_ATOMS: atom_id res chain seq x y z
N MET A 1 -65.68 56.41 8.90
CA MET A 1 -65.45 55.03 9.30
C MET A 1 -64.27 54.53 8.46
N LYS A 2 -63.05 54.39 9.09
CA LYS A 2 -61.84 53.93 8.40
C LYS A 2 -61.51 52.55 9.02
N THR A 3 -61.62 51.53 8.16
CA THR A 3 -61.30 50.13 8.56
C THR A 3 -59.81 49.92 8.38
N MET A 4 -59.08 49.66 9.50
CA MET A 4 -57.66 49.29 9.48
C MET A 4 -57.55 47.79 9.23
N LEU A 5 -56.86 47.41 8.18
CA LEU A 5 -56.50 46.04 7.87
C LEU A 5 -55.15 45.72 8.56
N PHE A 6 -55.15 44.85 9.55
CA PHE A 6 -53.96 44.35 10.17
C PHE A 6 -53.40 43.17 9.34
N HIS A 7 -52.21 43.36 8.77
CA HIS A 7 -51.48 42.29 8.15
C HIS A 7 -50.62 41.59 9.20
N ALA A 8 -50.96 40.34 9.50
CA ALA A 8 -50.17 39.47 10.35
C ALA A 8 -48.99 38.92 9.53
N LEU A 9 -47.78 39.34 9.85
CA LEU A 9 -46.53 38.67 9.37
C LEU A 9 -46.28 37.45 10.22
N ALA A 10 -46.34 36.25 9.59
CA ALA A 10 -45.88 35.01 10.21
C ALA A 10 -44.37 34.91 10.07
N PRO A 11 -43.62 34.63 11.14
CA PRO A 11 -42.17 34.37 11.02
C PRO A 11 -41.93 32.97 10.47
N LEU A 12 -41.21 32.87 9.34
CA LEU A 12 -40.68 31.65 8.78
C LEU A 12 -39.52 31.17 9.66
N MET A 13 -39.75 30.13 10.47
CA MET A 13 -38.69 29.44 11.17
C MET A 13 -37.97 28.53 10.17
N VAL A 14 -36.80 28.93 9.74
CA VAL A 14 -35.86 28.04 9.04
C VAL A 14 -35.22 27.13 10.06
N ALA A 15 -35.66 25.87 10.12
CA ALA A 15 -35.00 24.83 10.89
C ALA A 15 -33.66 24.50 10.21
N ALA A 16 -32.55 24.98 10.76
CA ALA A 16 -31.22 24.55 10.41
C ALA A 16 -31.02 23.12 10.91
N LEU A 17 -31.11 22.14 10.01
CA LEU A 17 -30.72 20.76 10.29
C LEU A 17 -29.19 20.76 10.43
N PRO A 18 -28.63 20.22 11.54
CA PRO A 18 -27.21 20.00 11.62
C PRO A 18 -26.87 18.89 10.63
N VAL A 19 -26.20 19.22 9.53
CA VAL A 19 -25.50 18.26 8.69
C VAL A 19 -24.30 17.82 9.51
N ALA A 20 -24.49 16.81 10.36
CA ALA A 20 -23.38 16.04 10.88
C ALA A 20 -22.81 15.26 9.68
N ALA A 21 -21.84 15.84 8.99
CA ALA A 21 -21.01 15.12 8.06
C ALA A 21 -20.31 14.04 8.91
N LEU A 22 -20.76 12.80 8.77
CA LEU A 22 -20.02 11.62 9.22
C LEU A 22 -18.78 11.58 8.30
N ALA A 23 -17.71 12.25 8.71
CA ALA A 23 -16.41 12.00 8.17
C ALA A 23 -16.07 10.57 8.61
N GLU A 24 -16.23 9.62 7.70
CA GLU A 24 -15.77 8.25 7.90
C GLU A 24 -14.25 8.33 8.13
N GLU A 25 -13.81 8.02 9.33
CA GLU A 25 -12.39 8.05 9.68
C GLU A 25 -11.68 6.96 8.88
N VAL A 26 -10.87 7.37 7.89
CA VAL A 26 -10.05 6.42 7.12
C VAL A 26 -9.06 5.77 8.08
N PRO A 27 -9.00 4.43 8.17
CA PRO A 27 -8.07 3.75 9.04
C PRO A 27 -6.62 4.20 8.79
N LEU A 28 -5.84 4.35 9.87
CA LEU A 28 -4.45 4.79 9.79
C LEU A 28 -3.61 3.89 8.85
N SER A 29 -3.85 2.58 8.88
CA SER A 29 -3.19 1.60 8.00
C SER A 29 -3.42 1.90 6.52
N VAL A 30 -4.62 2.28 6.11
CA VAL A 30 -4.96 2.65 4.72
C VAL A 30 -4.24 3.92 4.31
N THR A 31 -4.18 4.92 5.21
CA THR A 31 -3.45 6.16 4.95
C THR A 31 -1.95 5.92 4.83
N MET A 32 -1.39 5.04 5.67
CA MET A 32 0.02 4.66 5.63
C MET A 32 0.37 3.88 4.37
N ASP A 33 -0.44 2.89 3.96
CA ASP A 33 -0.21 2.14 2.71
C ASP A 33 -0.19 3.07 1.50
N GLY A 34 -1.14 4.01 1.41
CA GLY A 34 -1.16 5.03 0.35
C GLY A 34 0.07 5.92 0.32
N ALA A 35 0.55 6.37 1.49
CA ALA A 35 1.76 7.19 1.60
C ALA A 35 3.03 6.41 1.19
N VAL A 36 3.14 5.16 1.61
CA VAL A 36 4.24 4.25 1.23
C VAL A 36 4.24 3.98 -0.26
N ALA A 37 3.07 3.70 -0.85
CA ALA A 37 2.94 3.46 -2.29
C ALA A 37 3.33 4.70 -3.11
N LEU A 38 2.91 5.90 -2.69
CA LEU A 38 3.31 7.15 -3.32
C LEU A 38 4.82 7.37 -3.23
N GLN A 39 5.43 7.17 -2.06
CA GLN A 39 6.87 7.31 -1.89
C GLN A 39 7.64 6.32 -2.76
N ALA A 40 7.21 5.07 -2.83
CA ALA A 40 7.81 4.04 -3.67
C ALA A 40 7.70 4.39 -5.16
N SER A 41 6.56 4.93 -5.62
CA SER A 41 6.38 5.35 -7.02
C SER A 41 7.31 6.50 -7.41
N ILE A 42 7.52 7.47 -6.51
CA ILE A 42 8.47 8.58 -6.74
C ILE A 42 9.90 8.05 -6.86
N LEU A 43 10.30 7.10 -6.00
CA LEU A 43 11.63 6.49 -6.05
C LEU A 43 11.85 5.65 -7.32
N ALA A 44 10.80 4.99 -7.82
CA ALA A 44 10.82 4.15 -9.00
C ALA A 44 10.82 4.94 -10.32
N GLU A 45 10.38 6.21 -10.29
CA GLU A 45 10.16 7.02 -11.50
C GLU A 45 11.37 7.03 -12.42
N GLY A 46 11.13 6.72 -13.69
CA GLY A 46 12.16 6.68 -14.73
C GLY A 46 13.14 5.50 -14.65
N THR A 47 13.04 4.61 -13.64
CA THR A 47 13.94 3.47 -13.46
C THR A 47 13.22 2.13 -13.46
N LEU A 48 12.06 2.01 -12.77
CA LEU A 48 11.28 0.79 -12.69
C LEU A 48 9.91 0.98 -13.33
N ASN A 49 9.40 -0.07 -13.96
CA ASN A 49 8.02 -0.10 -14.43
C ASN A 49 7.05 -0.58 -13.33
N GLU A 50 5.75 -0.43 -13.57
CA GLU A 50 4.70 -0.79 -12.60
C GLU A 50 4.74 -2.27 -12.19
N ALA A 51 5.06 -3.17 -13.12
CA ALA A 51 5.14 -4.61 -12.82
C ALA A 51 6.30 -4.91 -11.88
N GLN A 52 7.47 -4.30 -12.08
CA GLN A 52 8.61 -4.42 -11.19
C GLN A 52 8.31 -3.87 -9.79
N VAL A 53 7.67 -2.69 -9.71
CA VAL A 53 7.24 -2.11 -8.43
C VAL A 53 6.26 -3.02 -7.70
N GLN A 54 5.31 -3.63 -8.42
CA GLN A 54 4.35 -4.56 -7.84
C GLN A 54 5.03 -5.82 -7.27
N VAL A 55 5.97 -6.42 -8.00
CA VAL A 55 6.76 -7.56 -7.51
C VAL A 55 7.50 -7.20 -6.22
N LEU A 56 8.16 -6.04 -6.17
CA LEU A 56 8.87 -5.58 -4.98
C LEU A 56 7.93 -5.33 -3.80
N LYS A 57 6.73 -4.80 -4.05
CA LYS A 57 5.67 -4.61 -3.05
C LYS A 57 5.25 -5.95 -2.44
N ASP A 58 4.95 -6.95 -3.30
CA ASP A 58 4.49 -8.27 -2.87
C ASP A 58 5.57 -9.01 -2.05
N ILE A 59 6.82 -8.95 -2.49
CA ILE A 59 7.96 -9.50 -1.75
C ILE A 59 8.11 -8.83 -0.38
N ALA A 60 8.05 -7.48 -0.34
CA ALA A 60 8.20 -6.72 0.88
C ALA A 60 7.11 -7.03 1.91
N HIS A 61 5.85 -7.15 1.44
CA HIS A 61 4.72 -7.56 2.27
C HIS A 61 4.96 -8.94 2.89
N GLN A 62 5.28 -9.93 2.07
CA GLN A 62 5.50 -11.30 2.51
C GLN A 62 6.69 -11.42 3.47
N LYS A 63 7.78 -10.65 3.25
CA LYS A 63 8.90 -10.59 4.19
C LYS A 63 8.52 -9.92 5.51
N ALA A 64 7.71 -8.87 5.49
CA ALA A 64 7.21 -8.23 6.72
C ALA A 64 6.39 -9.22 7.55
N VAL A 65 5.53 -10.00 6.91
CA VAL A 65 4.74 -11.05 7.59
C VAL A 65 5.64 -12.09 8.26
N VAL A 66 6.67 -12.59 7.56
CA VAL A 66 7.62 -13.58 8.14
C VAL A 66 8.35 -13.02 9.35
N VAL A 67 8.65 -11.72 9.38
CA VAL A 67 9.32 -11.07 10.51
C VAL A 67 8.39 -10.86 11.70
N THR A 68 7.09 -10.65 11.44
CA THR A 68 6.13 -10.21 12.47
C THR A 68 5.16 -11.28 12.93
N CYS A 69 4.96 -12.35 12.14
CA CYS A 69 3.96 -13.39 12.40
C CYS A 69 4.59 -14.76 12.50
N GLU A 70 4.18 -15.53 13.52
CA GLU A 70 4.62 -16.92 13.67
C GLU A 70 4.00 -17.84 12.59
N GLY A 71 4.69 -18.90 12.23
CA GLY A 71 4.20 -19.92 11.29
C GLY A 71 4.34 -19.55 9.81
N PHE A 72 5.09 -18.49 9.51
CA PHE A 72 5.47 -18.10 8.16
C PHE A 72 6.97 -18.26 7.95
N ALA A 73 7.35 -18.70 6.75
CA ALA A 73 8.74 -18.81 6.33
C ALA A 73 8.84 -18.44 4.83
N ILE A 74 10.00 -17.98 4.41
CA ILE A 74 10.31 -17.77 3.00
C ILE A 74 10.77 -19.11 2.39
N ASP A 75 10.27 -19.42 1.20
CA ASP A 75 10.88 -20.40 0.31
C ASP A 75 11.96 -19.69 -0.50
N ASP A 76 13.22 -20.00 -0.21
CA ASP A 76 14.36 -19.32 -0.81
C ASP A 76 14.42 -19.48 -2.35
N ALA A 77 13.97 -20.62 -2.87
CA ALA A 77 13.96 -20.85 -4.33
C ALA A 77 12.86 -20.02 -5.01
N ARG A 78 11.66 -19.99 -4.43
CA ARG A 78 10.57 -19.11 -4.92
C ARG A 78 10.98 -17.65 -4.82
N PHE A 79 11.55 -17.23 -3.68
CA PHE A 79 12.02 -15.87 -3.49
C PHE A 79 13.02 -15.45 -4.56
N ALA A 80 14.04 -16.28 -4.81
CA ALA A 80 15.04 -16.01 -5.83
C ALA A 80 14.40 -15.84 -7.22
N GLY A 81 13.51 -16.75 -7.63
CA GLY A 81 12.85 -16.68 -8.93
C GLY A 81 11.93 -15.47 -9.07
N VAL A 82 11.14 -15.13 -8.04
CA VAL A 82 10.26 -13.94 -8.06
C VAL A 82 11.07 -12.65 -8.05
N PHE A 83 12.15 -12.61 -7.27
CA PHE A 83 13.01 -11.44 -7.22
C PHE A 83 13.78 -11.23 -8.54
N GLU A 84 14.24 -12.32 -9.17
CA GLU A 84 14.88 -12.27 -10.48
C GLU A 84 13.91 -11.77 -11.56
N ALA A 85 12.63 -12.16 -11.50
CA ALA A 85 11.61 -11.66 -12.42
C ALA A 85 11.33 -10.14 -12.28
N ALA A 86 11.74 -9.50 -11.19
CA ALA A 86 11.70 -8.04 -11.03
C ALA A 86 12.86 -7.33 -11.75
N TYR A 87 13.90 -8.05 -12.15
CA TYR A 87 15.00 -7.48 -12.95
C TYR A 87 14.59 -7.40 -14.43
N PRO A 88 15.19 -6.47 -15.19
CA PRO A 88 15.14 -6.54 -16.64
C PRO A 88 15.83 -7.82 -17.12
N THR A 89 15.58 -8.21 -18.37
CA THR A 89 16.30 -9.33 -18.99
C THR A 89 17.81 -9.05 -18.99
N ASP A 90 18.63 -10.10 -19.04
CA ASP A 90 20.10 -9.96 -19.11
C ASP A 90 20.52 -9.01 -20.23
N ALA A 91 19.88 -9.10 -21.39
CA ALA A 91 20.20 -8.25 -22.54
C ALA A 91 19.88 -6.75 -22.28
N GLU A 92 18.78 -6.46 -21.56
CA GLU A 92 18.41 -5.09 -21.19
C GLU A 92 19.34 -4.57 -20.08
N PHE A 93 19.70 -5.42 -19.13
CA PHE A 93 20.63 -5.07 -18.06
C PHE A 93 22.03 -4.79 -18.57
N ASP A 94 22.55 -5.65 -19.48
CA ASP A 94 23.87 -5.50 -20.10
C ASP A 94 23.95 -4.31 -21.06
N ALA A 95 22.81 -3.84 -21.56
CA ALA A 95 22.76 -2.62 -22.39
C ALA A 95 22.90 -1.33 -21.57
N LEU A 96 22.74 -1.40 -20.24
CA LEU A 96 23.00 -0.27 -19.35
C LEU A 96 24.51 -0.08 -19.14
N ASP A 97 24.94 1.17 -19.05
CA ASP A 97 26.29 1.46 -18.58
C ASP A 97 26.41 1.15 -17.05
N GLU A 98 27.62 1.17 -16.53
CA GLU A 98 27.90 0.86 -15.12
C GLU A 98 27.06 1.75 -14.15
N ALA A 99 26.92 3.02 -14.48
CA ALA A 99 26.11 3.95 -13.67
C ALA A 99 24.64 3.57 -13.69
N GLY A 100 24.08 3.20 -14.83
CA GLY A 100 22.71 2.72 -15.00
C GLY A 100 22.44 1.42 -14.25
N GLN A 101 23.38 0.47 -14.29
CA GLN A 101 23.27 -0.79 -13.52
C GLN A 101 23.28 -0.53 -12.01
N ILE A 102 24.15 0.35 -11.53
CA ILE A 102 24.19 0.75 -10.10
C ILE A 102 22.90 1.45 -9.71
N GLN A 103 22.42 2.39 -10.56
CA GLN A 103 21.18 3.10 -10.31
C GLN A 103 19.99 2.13 -10.20
N LEU A 104 19.83 1.22 -11.16
CA LEU A 104 18.75 0.23 -11.15
C LEU A 104 18.73 -0.58 -9.85
N ARG A 105 19.87 -1.17 -9.47
CA ARG A 105 19.99 -1.96 -8.22
C ARG A 105 19.68 -1.11 -7.00
N SER A 106 20.17 0.12 -6.95
CA SER A 106 19.95 1.03 -5.83
C SER A 106 18.48 1.39 -5.70
N VAL A 107 17.80 1.72 -6.80
CA VAL A 107 16.37 2.04 -6.81
C VAL A 107 15.54 0.83 -6.40
N MET A 108 15.83 -0.37 -6.92
CA MET A 108 15.15 -1.61 -6.50
C MET A 108 15.25 -1.84 -4.99
N MET A 109 16.43 -1.68 -4.42
CA MET A 109 16.64 -1.85 -2.97
C MET A 109 15.94 -0.78 -2.14
N LEU A 110 15.92 0.48 -2.62
CA LEU A 110 15.20 1.58 -1.97
C LEU A 110 13.70 1.35 -1.98
N VAL A 111 13.14 0.95 -3.13
CA VAL A 111 11.69 0.67 -3.27
C VAL A 111 11.30 -0.52 -2.40
N LEU A 112 12.06 -1.61 -2.44
CA LEU A 112 11.85 -2.78 -1.58
C LEU A 112 11.88 -2.40 -0.10
N GLY A 113 12.91 -1.63 0.32
CA GLY A 113 13.07 -1.16 1.69
C GLY A 113 11.94 -0.24 2.15
N THR A 114 11.44 0.61 1.25
CA THR A 114 10.31 1.51 1.50
C THR A 114 9.03 0.71 1.78
N PHE A 115 8.71 -0.26 0.94
CA PHE A 115 7.55 -1.14 1.17
C PHE A 115 7.72 -2.00 2.41
N LEU A 116 8.91 -2.58 2.63
CA LEU A 116 9.17 -3.39 3.82
C LEU A 116 9.01 -2.58 5.10
N GLY A 117 9.62 -1.39 5.17
CA GLY A 117 9.50 -0.50 6.32
C GLY A 117 8.06 -0.04 6.56
N GLY A 118 7.32 0.28 5.48
CA GLY A 118 5.91 0.63 5.55
C GLY A 118 5.05 -0.51 6.09
N ASN A 119 5.23 -1.73 5.58
CA ASN A 119 4.50 -2.91 6.05
C ASN A 119 4.81 -3.24 7.53
N LEU A 120 6.06 -3.12 7.96
CA LEU A 120 6.43 -3.29 9.37
C LEU A 120 5.78 -2.23 10.28
N ALA A 121 5.71 -0.99 9.82
CA ALA A 121 5.02 0.09 10.54
C ALA A 121 3.52 -0.18 10.63
N ILE A 122 2.86 -0.62 9.55
CA ILE A 122 1.44 -1.00 9.54
C ILE A 122 1.21 -2.18 10.50
N ALA A 123 2.03 -3.24 10.42
CA ALA A 123 1.95 -4.39 11.32
C ALA A 123 2.05 -4.01 12.80
N SER A 124 2.83 -2.97 13.12
CA SER A 124 2.98 -2.48 14.50
C SER A 124 1.73 -1.77 15.04
N THR A 125 0.79 -1.34 14.20
CA THR A 125 -0.46 -0.68 14.65
C THR A 125 -1.47 -1.67 15.22
N ASP A 126 -1.58 -2.86 14.63
CA ASP A 126 -2.41 -3.97 15.10
C ASP A 126 -1.83 -5.30 14.59
N ALA A 127 -0.88 -5.84 15.34
CA ALA A 127 -0.19 -7.08 14.97
C ALA A 127 -1.13 -8.29 14.89
N ALA A 128 -2.18 -8.33 15.70
CA ALA A 128 -3.13 -9.44 15.70
C ALA A 128 -3.97 -9.46 14.42
N ALA A 129 -4.54 -8.33 14.03
CA ALA A 129 -5.30 -8.20 12.78
C ALA A 129 -4.41 -8.41 11.56
N TRP A 130 -3.17 -7.89 11.58
CA TRP A 130 -2.17 -8.08 10.54
C TRP A 130 -1.88 -9.57 10.29
N CYS A 131 -1.55 -10.32 11.34
CA CYS A 131 -1.25 -11.75 11.22
C CYS A 131 -2.48 -12.60 10.87
N ALA A 132 -3.68 -12.21 11.31
CA ALA A 132 -4.91 -12.88 10.91
C ALA A 132 -5.18 -12.72 9.41
N SER A 133 -5.02 -11.51 8.87
CA SER A 133 -5.14 -11.26 7.42
C SER A 133 -4.09 -12.05 6.62
N ALA A 134 -2.84 -12.09 7.08
CA ALA A 134 -1.80 -12.87 6.44
C ALA A 134 -2.09 -14.38 6.43
N ALA A 135 -2.73 -14.90 7.49
CA ALA A 135 -3.12 -16.31 7.56
C ALA A 135 -4.22 -16.65 6.54
N GLU A 136 -5.16 -15.75 6.30
CA GLU A 136 -6.16 -15.88 5.24
C GLU A 136 -5.51 -15.84 3.85
N GLU A 137 -4.58 -14.91 3.64
CA GLU A 137 -3.82 -14.77 2.40
C GLU A 137 -2.96 -16.00 2.12
N LYS A 138 -2.35 -16.61 3.16
CA LYS A 138 -1.56 -17.84 3.02
C LYS A 138 -2.36 -18.99 2.41
N GLY A 139 -3.66 -19.04 2.64
CA GLY A 139 -4.58 -20.02 2.03
C GLY A 139 -4.77 -19.85 0.52
N GLN A 140 -4.41 -18.69 -0.04
CA GLN A 140 -4.53 -18.38 -1.47
C GLN A 140 -3.27 -18.84 -2.21
N THR A 141 -3.24 -20.12 -2.58
CA THR A 141 -2.04 -20.74 -3.19
C THR A 141 -1.69 -20.17 -4.58
N ASP A 142 -2.65 -19.57 -5.26
CA ASP A 142 -2.52 -19.04 -6.62
C ASP A 142 -2.14 -17.54 -6.66
N ALA A 143 -1.79 -16.98 -5.50
CA ALA A 143 -1.38 -15.57 -5.42
C ALA A 143 -0.12 -15.33 -6.27
N PRO A 144 -0.11 -14.31 -7.14
CA PRO A 144 1.07 -13.97 -7.91
C PRO A 144 2.23 -13.58 -6.96
N ASN A 145 3.46 -13.80 -7.42
CA ASN A 145 4.66 -13.43 -6.66
C ASN A 145 4.75 -14.04 -5.25
N ARG A 146 4.11 -15.22 -5.06
CA ARG A 146 4.14 -15.92 -3.78
C ARG A 146 5.53 -16.45 -3.47
N VAL A 147 6.09 -16.02 -2.33
CA VAL A 147 7.42 -16.44 -1.84
C VAL A 147 7.37 -17.20 -0.51
N TRP A 148 6.20 -17.37 0.10
CA TRP A 148 6.07 -18.17 1.32
C TRP A 148 6.23 -19.66 1.05
N ALA A 149 6.85 -20.35 2.00
CA ALA A 149 6.80 -21.80 2.08
C ALA A 149 5.37 -22.28 2.40
N ASP A 150 5.03 -23.46 1.94
CA ASP A 150 3.73 -24.11 2.14
C ASP A 150 3.53 -24.55 3.60
#